data_bf04f16ca5f94cfe898feb9214f90c9b
#
_entry.id   bf04f16ca5f94cfe898feb9214f90c9b
#
_cell.length_a   1.000
_cell.length_b   1.000
_cell.length_c   1.000
_cell.angle_alpha   90.00
_cell.angle_beta   90.00
_cell.angle_gamma   90.00
#
_symmetry.space_group_name_H-M   'P 1'
#
loop_
_entity.id
_entity.type
_entity.pdbx_description
1 polymer ?
#
loop_
_entity_poly.entity_id
_entity_poly.type
_entity_poly.pdbx_seq_one_letter_code
_entity_poly.pdbx_strand_id
1 'polypeptide(L)'
;MRKDIWEIAISLNKVDNLMPSDYLRELIDKNLSCDEMEKEILKYYEFKDLTLKTEKNLKECDLVSIRVVKLLENSDFEFSIEYLKEIHKKLFSDILKESYVGVFRNYNISKNERILNGKSIIYGDYREIIECLNYDFEKEKKNNYKVLSSDEKIKKLSKFVSSIWQVHPFIEGNTRTTAIFLIKYLKSSGVEINENIFIENSQYFRNALVLSNYSDRELKISNDYRFLVSFFTKLIVDYDEKLLLMESPEVNQKRMYICDYFYRVIDKMAQLQIYLNSDKVNISSNREMLEQFIGIEELDDFVALLGGLNLPRYEDIKLFVRAIKENHRVMLKQDECAKVMELMIHNKSRIKGVFFPNYVTRELELVFPEDYKLDGKVDLIRKLIEYFPS
;
A
#
# COMPACT_ATOMS: atom_id res chain seq x y z
N MET A 1 -4.01 29.65 -15.42
CA MET A 1 -4.44 28.30 -15.03
C MET A 1 -3.49 27.76 -13.97
N ARG A 2 -3.97 27.17 -12.88
CA ARG A 2 -3.10 26.65 -11.79
C ARG A 2 -2.34 25.44 -12.31
N LYS A 3 -1.00 25.50 -12.31
CA LYS A 3 -0.12 24.42 -12.78
C LYS A 3 -0.34 23.11 -12.02
N ASP A 4 -0.57 23.22 -10.72
CA ASP A 4 -0.81 22.07 -9.84
C ASP A 4 -2.00 21.20 -10.27
N ILE A 5 -3.09 21.80 -10.76
CA ILE A 5 -4.29 21.06 -11.20
C ILE A 5 -3.96 20.18 -12.41
N TRP A 6 -3.11 20.65 -13.33
CA TRP A 6 -2.65 19.86 -14.47
C TRP A 6 -1.80 18.68 -14.03
N GLU A 7 -0.93 18.90 -13.05
CA GLU A 7 -0.10 17.82 -12.50
C GLU A 7 -0.95 16.76 -11.79
N ILE A 8 -1.99 17.14 -11.05
CA ILE A 8 -2.98 16.21 -10.48
C ILE A 8 -3.67 15.42 -11.58
N ALA A 9 -4.18 16.10 -12.61
CA ALA A 9 -4.90 15.49 -13.71
C ALA A 9 -4.05 14.45 -14.45
N ILE A 10 -2.81 14.78 -14.77
CA ILE A 10 -1.86 13.88 -15.42
C ILE A 10 -1.52 12.69 -14.50
N SER A 11 -1.30 12.94 -13.21
CA SER A 11 -0.96 11.89 -12.25
C SER A 11 -2.08 10.89 -12.01
N LEU A 12 -3.33 11.31 -12.04
CA LEU A 12 -4.47 10.41 -11.96
C LEU A 12 -4.55 9.45 -13.16
N ASN A 13 -4.02 9.82 -14.32
CA ASN A 13 -3.94 8.94 -15.47
C ASN A 13 -2.79 7.91 -15.36
N LYS A 14 -1.74 8.20 -14.59
CA LYS A 14 -0.62 7.27 -14.37
C LYS A 14 -1.07 5.97 -13.68
N VAL A 15 -2.19 5.96 -12.94
CA VAL A 15 -2.72 4.74 -12.30
C VAL A 15 -3.07 3.64 -13.32
N ASP A 16 -3.39 4.03 -14.55
CA ASP A 16 -3.65 3.13 -15.66
C ASP A 16 -2.47 3.09 -16.67
N ASN A 17 -1.26 3.57 -16.24
CA ASN A 17 -0.04 3.67 -17.04
C ASN A 17 -0.19 4.55 -18.29
N LEU A 18 -1.03 5.55 -18.22
CA LEU A 18 -1.22 6.51 -19.30
C LEU A 18 -0.29 7.73 -19.11
N MET A 19 0.23 8.22 -20.20
CA MET A 19 1.09 9.40 -20.24
C MET A 19 0.54 10.41 -21.24
N PRO A 20 0.67 11.72 -20.97
CA PRO A 20 0.19 12.75 -21.88
C PRO A 20 1.08 12.81 -23.13
N SER A 21 0.48 13.22 -24.24
CA SER A 21 1.21 13.53 -25.45
C SER A 21 2.03 14.82 -25.29
N ASP A 22 3.06 14.98 -26.13
CA ASP A 22 3.82 16.24 -26.20
C ASP A 22 2.89 17.38 -26.68
N TYR A 23 1.93 17.07 -27.53
CA TYR A 23 0.96 18.07 -28.00
C TYR A 23 0.11 18.65 -26.88
N LEU A 24 -0.38 17.83 -25.93
CA LEU A 24 -1.09 18.36 -24.77
C LEU A 24 -0.18 19.28 -23.94
N ARG A 25 1.10 18.93 -23.77
CA ARG A 25 2.07 19.77 -23.03
C ARG A 25 2.23 21.15 -23.71
N GLU A 26 2.36 21.16 -25.03
CA GLU A 26 2.40 22.41 -25.79
C GLU A 26 1.13 23.26 -25.63
N LEU A 27 -0.05 22.64 -25.59
CA LEU A 27 -1.32 23.35 -25.39
C LEU A 27 -1.42 23.95 -23.98
N ILE A 28 -0.94 23.25 -22.95
CA ILE A 28 -0.88 23.76 -21.58
C ILE A 28 -0.05 25.04 -21.52
N ASP A 29 1.10 25.05 -22.21
CA ASP A 29 1.99 26.24 -22.24
C ASP A 29 1.39 27.43 -23.00
N LYS A 30 0.47 27.16 -23.96
CA LYS A 30 -0.24 28.22 -24.72
C LYS A 30 -1.34 28.94 -23.92
N ASN A 31 -1.62 28.50 -22.69
CA ASN A 31 -2.63 29.09 -21.80
C ASN A 31 -4.03 29.24 -22.42
N LEU A 32 -4.43 28.24 -23.22
CA LEU A 32 -5.77 28.13 -23.79
C LEU A 32 -6.79 27.73 -22.71
N SER A 33 -8.07 28.02 -22.93
CA SER A 33 -9.14 27.47 -22.10
C SER A 33 -9.25 25.96 -22.29
N CYS A 34 -9.76 25.24 -21.28
CA CYS A 34 -9.97 23.79 -21.40
C CYS A 34 -10.88 23.41 -22.55
N ASP A 35 -11.87 24.26 -22.89
CA ASP A 35 -12.78 24.02 -24.02
C ASP A 35 -12.06 24.14 -25.37
N GLU A 36 -11.17 25.11 -25.51
CA GLU A 36 -10.34 25.25 -26.71
C GLU A 36 -9.35 24.09 -26.82
N MET A 37 -8.69 23.73 -25.71
CA MET A 37 -7.76 22.61 -25.70
C MET A 37 -8.44 21.29 -26.05
N GLU A 38 -9.64 21.04 -25.54
CA GLU A 38 -10.40 19.81 -25.84
C GLU A 38 -10.75 19.73 -27.33
N LYS A 39 -11.16 20.85 -27.95
CA LYS A 39 -11.39 20.91 -29.39
C LYS A 39 -10.13 20.65 -30.22
N GLU A 40 -8.99 21.24 -29.81
CA GLU A 40 -7.72 21.03 -30.51
C GLU A 40 -7.24 19.57 -30.38
N ILE A 41 -7.37 18.96 -29.21
CA ILE A 41 -7.02 17.55 -28.97
C ILE A 41 -7.92 16.62 -29.81
N LEU A 42 -9.24 16.83 -29.82
CA LEU A 42 -10.16 16.02 -30.64
C LEU A 42 -9.77 16.09 -32.12
N LYS A 43 -9.54 17.32 -32.64
CA LYS A 43 -9.08 17.52 -34.01
C LYS A 43 -7.74 16.89 -34.32
N TYR A 44 -6.78 16.94 -33.38
CA TYR A 44 -5.46 16.31 -33.53
C TYR A 44 -5.58 14.80 -33.73
N TYR A 45 -6.48 14.15 -32.95
CA TYR A 45 -6.68 12.71 -33.04
C TYR A 45 -7.61 12.23 -34.16
N GLU A 46 -8.30 13.14 -34.89
CA GLU A 46 -9.03 12.80 -36.12
C GLU A 46 -8.11 12.23 -37.23
N PHE A 47 -6.84 12.64 -37.21
CA PHE A 47 -5.85 12.24 -38.21
C PHE A 47 -4.90 11.14 -37.72
N LYS A 48 -5.14 10.57 -36.54
CA LYS A 48 -4.31 9.53 -35.93
C LYS A 48 -4.91 8.14 -36.10
N ASP A 49 -4.06 7.14 -36.22
CA ASP A 49 -4.50 5.75 -36.27
C ASP A 49 -4.83 5.24 -34.84
N LEU A 50 -6.08 5.37 -34.44
CA LEU A 50 -6.58 4.92 -33.15
C LEU A 50 -6.76 3.40 -33.05
N THR A 51 -6.38 2.61 -34.07
CA THR A 51 -6.23 1.17 -33.94
C THR A 51 -4.98 0.81 -33.12
N LEU A 52 -3.96 1.69 -33.16
CA LEU A 52 -2.76 1.56 -32.36
C LEU A 52 -3.05 1.87 -30.89
N LYS A 53 -2.70 0.93 -30.03
CA LYS A 53 -2.88 1.07 -28.58
C LYS A 53 -2.18 2.32 -28.00
N THR A 54 -1.01 2.67 -28.54
CA THR A 54 -0.25 3.85 -28.13
C THR A 54 -1.02 5.14 -28.38
N GLU A 55 -1.55 5.36 -29.58
CA GLU A 55 -2.32 6.54 -29.95
C GLU A 55 -3.62 6.62 -29.15
N LYS A 56 -4.27 5.48 -28.94
CA LYS A 56 -5.49 5.39 -28.10
C LYS A 56 -5.20 5.80 -26.66
N ASN A 57 -4.09 5.34 -26.09
CA ASN A 57 -3.69 5.67 -24.72
C ASN A 57 -3.32 7.14 -24.57
N LEU A 58 -2.63 7.73 -25.55
CA LEU A 58 -2.32 9.16 -25.56
C LEU A 58 -3.59 9.99 -25.61
N LYS A 59 -4.50 9.66 -26.55
CA LYS A 59 -5.81 10.35 -26.65
C LYS A 59 -6.59 10.29 -25.35
N GLU A 60 -6.64 9.11 -24.71
CA GLU A 60 -7.31 8.94 -23.43
C GLU A 60 -6.69 9.82 -22.35
N CYS A 61 -5.36 9.79 -22.21
CA CYS A 61 -4.67 10.61 -21.23
C CYS A 61 -4.92 12.10 -21.44
N ASP A 62 -4.83 12.57 -22.66
CA ASP A 62 -4.96 13.99 -22.99
C ASP A 62 -6.39 14.49 -22.70
N LEU A 63 -7.41 13.80 -23.19
CA LEU A 63 -8.81 14.20 -22.98
C LEU A 63 -9.21 14.10 -21.50
N VAL A 64 -8.83 12.99 -20.84
CA VAL A 64 -9.15 12.84 -19.41
C VAL A 64 -8.43 13.90 -18.58
N SER A 65 -7.18 14.26 -18.89
CA SER A 65 -6.47 15.32 -18.16
C SER A 65 -7.20 16.66 -18.27
N ILE A 66 -7.59 17.08 -19.47
CA ILE A 66 -8.36 18.33 -19.67
C ILE A 66 -9.67 18.30 -18.88
N ARG A 67 -10.39 17.19 -18.93
CA ARG A 67 -11.70 17.02 -18.27
C ARG A 67 -11.58 16.95 -16.76
N VAL A 68 -10.51 16.38 -16.22
CA VAL A 68 -10.19 16.44 -14.79
C VAL A 68 -9.99 17.89 -14.35
N VAL A 69 -9.21 18.69 -15.11
CA VAL A 69 -9.02 20.10 -14.81
C VAL A 69 -10.36 20.84 -14.78
N LYS A 70 -11.20 20.66 -15.82
CA LYS A 70 -12.56 21.26 -15.87
C LYS A 70 -13.41 20.88 -14.66
N LEU A 71 -13.38 19.60 -14.25
CA LEU A 71 -14.15 19.11 -13.11
C LEU A 71 -13.64 19.66 -11.78
N LEU A 72 -12.34 19.82 -11.61
CA LEU A 72 -11.74 20.31 -10.36
C LEU A 72 -11.83 21.84 -10.22
N GLU A 73 -11.84 22.58 -11.33
CA GLU A 73 -12.07 24.03 -11.34
C GLU A 73 -13.54 24.41 -11.11
N ASN A 74 -14.46 23.53 -11.48
CA ASN A 74 -15.89 23.72 -11.23
C ASN A 74 -16.23 23.33 -9.78
N SER A 75 -16.87 24.22 -9.03
CA SER A 75 -17.29 24.00 -7.64
C SER A 75 -18.59 23.21 -7.50
N ASP A 76 -19.37 23.00 -8.59
CA ASP A 76 -20.62 22.28 -8.54
C ASP A 76 -20.41 20.84 -8.08
N PHE A 77 -21.17 20.44 -7.07
CA PHE A 77 -21.11 19.09 -6.54
C PHE A 77 -22.47 18.69 -5.94
N GLU A 78 -22.89 17.49 -6.26
CA GLU A 78 -24.02 16.82 -5.63
C GLU A 78 -23.58 15.48 -5.06
N PHE A 79 -23.89 15.23 -3.81
CA PHE A 79 -23.59 13.94 -3.19
C PHE A 79 -24.65 12.89 -3.58
N SER A 80 -24.53 12.38 -4.81
CA SER A 80 -25.45 11.41 -5.39
C SER A 80 -24.72 10.40 -6.29
N ILE A 81 -25.38 9.27 -6.51
CA ILE A 81 -24.91 8.22 -7.45
C ILE A 81 -24.97 8.76 -8.90
N GLU A 82 -25.97 9.57 -9.19
CA GLU A 82 -26.13 10.23 -10.48
C GLU A 82 -24.94 11.14 -10.78
N TYR A 83 -24.45 11.86 -9.78
CA TYR A 83 -23.27 12.70 -9.95
C TYR A 83 -22.00 11.87 -10.17
N LEU A 84 -21.87 10.71 -9.51
CA LEU A 84 -20.78 9.76 -9.78
C LEU A 84 -20.80 9.30 -11.25
N LYS A 85 -21.98 9.00 -11.81
CA LYS A 85 -22.19 8.66 -13.22
C LYS A 85 -21.86 9.84 -14.13
N GLU A 86 -22.24 11.06 -13.73
CA GLU A 86 -21.96 12.28 -14.47
C GLU A 86 -20.45 12.55 -14.58
N ILE A 87 -19.70 12.40 -13.47
CA ILE A 87 -18.24 12.50 -13.50
C ILE A 87 -17.67 11.50 -14.50
N HIS A 88 -18.06 10.23 -14.41
CA HIS A 88 -17.60 9.21 -15.35
C HIS A 88 -17.94 9.58 -16.80
N LYS A 89 -19.16 10.05 -17.05
CA LYS A 89 -19.58 10.50 -18.38
C LYS A 89 -18.71 11.64 -18.89
N LYS A 90 -18.49 12.66 -18.06
CA LYS A 90 -17.63 13.81 -18.43
C LYS A 90 -16.20 13.40 -18.71
N LEU A 91 -15.64 12.44 -17.94
CA LEU A 91 -14.27 11.98 -18.14
C LEU A 91 -14.08 11.16 -19.43
N PHE A 92 -15.03 10.28 -19.76
CA PHE A 92 -14.82 9.20 -20.72
C PHE A 92 -15.62 9.29 -22.02
N SER A 93 -16.39 10.38 -22.24
CA SER A 93 -17.00 10.66 -23.56
C SER A 93 -15.92 10.69 -24.64
N ASP A 94 -16.22 10.22 -25.84
CA ASP A 94 -15.29 10.14 -27.00
C ASP A 94 -14.04 9.24 -26.80
N ILE A 95 -13.95 8.56 -25.65
CA ILE A 95 -12.87 7.63 -25.29
C ILE A 95 -13.39 6.21 -25.24
N LEU A 96 -14.43 5.97 -24.45
CA LEU A 96 -15.11 4.68 -24.37
C LEU A 96 -16.29 4.62 -25.35
N LYS A 97 -16.74 3.41 -25.64
CA LYS A 97 -17.99 3.22 -26.39
C LYS A 97 -19.14 3.92 -25.64
N GLU A 98 -20.01 4.59 -26.37
CA GLU A 98 -21.13 5.34 -25.80
C GLU A 98 -22.00 4.50 -24.82
N SER A 99 -22.15 3.21 -25.10
CA SER A 99 -22.87 2.26 -24.24
C SER A 99 -22.21 2.03 -22.85
N TYR A 100 -20.99 2.50 -22.64
CA TYR A 100 -20.24 2.37 -21.38
C TYR A 100 -20.05 3.70 -20.67
N VAL A 101 -20.30 4.82 -21.36
CA VAL A 101 -20.04 6.16 -20.84
C VAL A 101 -21.12 6.59 -19.85
N GLY A 102 -20.76 6.72 -18.56
CA GLY A 102 -21.72 7.04 -17.50
C GLY A 102 -22.74 5.93 -17.22
N VAL A 103 -22.49 4.72 -17.71
CA VAL A 103 -23.38 3.56 -17.57
C VAL A 103 -22.71 2.51 -16.71
N PHE A 104 -23.44 1.96 -15.75
CA PHE A 104 -22.95 0.85 -14.93
C PHE A 104 -22.78 -0.41 -15.76
N ARG A 105 -21.74 -1.18 -15.46
CA ARG A 105 -21.50 -2.46 -16.12
C ARG A 105 -22.64 -3.45 -15.89
N ASN A 106 -22.84 -4.33 -16.83
CA ASN A 106 -23.88 -5.35 -16.83
C ASN A 106 -23.32 -6.79 -16.81
N TYR A 107 -22.04 -6.95 -16.45
CA TYR A 107 -21.37 -8.23 -16.25
C TYR A 107 -20.27 -8.11 -15.18
N ASN A 108 -19.87 -9.24 -14.61
CA ASN A 108 -18.80 -9.29 -13.63
C ASN A 108 -17.44 -9.17 -14.31
N ILE A 109 -16.53 -8.50 -13.64
CA ILE A 109 -15.18 -8.20 -14.13
C ILE A 109 -14.11 -8.71 -13.16
N SER A 110 -12.92 -8.92 -13.70
CA SER A 110 -11.71 -9.23 -12.97
C SER A 110 -10.55 -8.42 -13.55
N LYS A 111 -9.65 -7.94 -12.71
CA LYS A 111 -8.48 -7.15 -13.13
C LYS A 111 -7.23 -7.67 -12.47
N ASN A 112 -6.16 -7.79 -13.24
CA ASN A 112 -4.85 -8.18 -12.71
C ASN A 112 -4.21 -6.99 -11.98
N GLU A 113 -4.09 -7.08 -10.67
CA GLU A 113 -3.49 -6.05 -9.84
C GLU A 113 -2.01 -6.34 -9.58
N ARG A 114 -1.12 -5.40 -9.92
CA ARG A 114 0.34 -5.57 -9.75
C ARG A 114 0.74 -5.80 -8.30
N ILE A 115 0.15 -5.05 -7.37
CA ILE A 115 0.42 -5.19 -5.93
C ILE A 115 -0.01 -6.56 -5.38
N LEU A 116 -0.87 -7.29 -6.10
CA LEU A 116 -1.32 -8.64 -5.77
C LEU A 116 -0.63 -9.72 -6.63
N ASN A 117 0.52 -9.41 -7.25
CA ASN A 117 1.23 -10.33 -8.14
C ASN A 117 0.36 -10.89 -9.28
N GLY A 118 -0.54 -10.04 -9.82
CA GLY A 118 -1.43 -10.39 -10.92
C GLY A 118 -2.76 -11.02 -10.49
N LYS A 119 -3.00 -11.24 -9.18
CA LYS A 119 -4.32 -11.63 -8.68
C LYS A 119 -5.31 -10.47 -8.77
N SER A 120 -6.60 -10.78 -8.75
CA SER A 120 -7.70 -9.81 -8.69
C SER A 120 -8.29 -9.75 -7.29
N ILE A 121 -8.90 -8.61 -6.96
CA ILE A 121 -9.88 -8.56 -5.87
C ILE A 121 -11.24 -9.09 -6.36
N ILE A 122 -12.14 -9.35 -5.41
CA ILE A 122 -13.54 -9.65 -5.70
C ILE A 122 -14.29 -8.32 -5.77
N TYR A 123 -14.67 -7.91 -6.99
CA TYR A 123 -15.54 -6.76 -7.20
C TYR A 123 -17.00 -7.11 -6.90
N GLY A 124 -17.83 -6.10 -6.63
CA GLY A 124 -19.27 -6.28 -6.44
C GLY A 124 -19.93 -7.00 -7.61
N ASP A 125 -20.98 -7.80 -7.34
CA ASP A 125 -21.78 -8.40 -8.42
C ASP A 125 -22.48 -7.28 -9.22
N TYR A 126 -22.47 -7.36 -10.53
CA TYR A 126 -23.04 -6.31 -11.38
C TYR A 126 -24.54 -6.10 -11.14
N ARG A 127 -25.26 -7.12 -10.69
CA ARG A 127 -26.71 -7.07 -10.38
C ARG A 127 -27.01 -6.27 -9.12
N GLU A 128 -26.03 -6.15 -8.22
CA GLU A 128 -26.16 -5.50 -6.92
C GLU A 128 -25.53 -4.09 -6.88
N ILE A 129 -24.96 -3.61 -7.99
CA ILE A 129 -24.26 -2.32 -8.05
C ILE A 129 -25.11 -1.18 -7.48
N ILE A 130 -26.36 -1.08 -7.89
CA ILE A 130 -27.26 0.02 -7.48
C ILE A 130 -27.59 -0.11 -5.99
N GLU A 131 -27.87 -1.30 -5.51
CA GLU A 131 -28.19 -1.57 -4.11
C GLU A 131 -27.00 -1.25 -3.20
N CYS A 132 -25.81 -1.77 -3.55
CA CYS A 132 -24.57 -1.51 -2.80
C CYS A 132 -24.25 -0.02 -2.74
N LEU A 133 -24.30 0.68 -3.87
CA LEU A 133 -24.05 2.12 -3.91
C LEU A 133 -25.08 2.89 -3.07
N ASN A 134 -26.38 2.58 -3.20
CA ASN A 134 -27.42 3.22 -2.38
C ASN A 134 -27.14 3.02 -0.88
N TYR A 135 -26.79 1.81 -0.48
CA TYR A 135 -26.45 1.51 0.92
C TYR A 135 -25.26 2.37 1.40
N ASP A 136 -24.18 2.40 0.64
CA ASP A 136 -22.97 3.14 1.01
C ASP A 136 -23.21 4.65 1.06
N PHE A 137 -23.92 5.20 0.07
CA PHE A 137 -24.27 6.63 0.03
C PHE A 137 -25.19 7.03 1.17
N GLU A 138 -26.26 6.26 1.44
CA GLU A 138 -27.16 6.54 2.55
C GLU A 138 -26.52 6.43 3.92
N LYS A 139 -25.56 5.51 4.06
CA LYS A 139 -24.75 5.38 5.27
C LYS A 139 -23.83 6.58 5.44
N GLU A 140 -23.19 7.03 4.36
CA GLU A 140 -22.27 8.16 4.38
C GLU A 140 -22.97 9.48 4.64
N LYS A 141 -24.17 9.72 4.11
CA LYS A 141 -25.00 10.91 4.39
C LYS A 141 -25.26 11.15 5.87
N LYS A 142 -25.24 10.11 6.69
CA LYS A 142 -25.41 10.21 8.13
C LYS A 142 -24.18 10.77 8.86
N ASN A 143 -23.04 10.87 8.20
CA ASN A 143 -21.82 11.39 8.78
C ASN A 143 -21.78 12.92 8.71
N ASN A 144 -21.56 13.55 9.85
CA ASN A 144 -21.31 14.98 9.93
C ASN A 144 -19.81 15.22 10.18
N TYR A 145 -19.05 15.44 9.13
CA TYR A 145 -17.60 15.63 9.22
C TYR A 145 -17.18 16.86 10.02
N LYS A 146 -18.06 17.83 10.25
CA LYS A 146 -17.72 19.04 11.04
C LYS A 146 -17.51 18.73 12.52
N VAL A 147 -18.18 17.69 13.04
CA VAL A 147 -18.13 17.33 14.47
C VAL A 147 -17.25 16.13 14.78
N LEU A 148 -16.78 15.40 13.77
CA LEU A 148 -15.93 14.24 13.96
C LEU A 148 -14.48 14.64 14.23
N SER A 149 -13.80 13.86 15.08
CA SER A 149 -12.33 13.93 15.23
C SER A 149 -11.63 13.56 13.93
N SER A 150 -10.37 13.95 13.78
CA SER A 150 -9.58 13.61 12.59
C SER A 150 -9.50 12.10 12.34
N ASP A 151 -9.27 11.32 13.38
CA ASP A 151 -9.22 9.85 13.30
C ASP A 151 -10.55 9.23 12.84
N GLU A 152 -11.67 9.73 13.36
CA GLU A 152 -12.99 9.27 12.95
C GLU A 152 -13.30 9.63 11.50
N LYS A 153 -12.95 10.85 11.08
CA LYS A 153 -13.05 11.29 9.66
C LYS A 153 -12.30 10.33 8.76
N ILE A 154 -11.03 10.09 9.06
CA ILE A 154 -10.15 9.24 8.26
C ILE A 154 -10.69 7.81 8.18
N LYS A 155 -11.09 7.21 9.31
CA LYS A 155 -11.64 5.85 9.35
C LYS A 155 -12.94 5.71 8.55
N LYS A 156 -13.83 6.70 8.64
CA LYS A 156 -15.11 6.68 7.91
C LYS A 156 -14.89 6.86 6.42
N LEU A 157 -14.07 7.84 6.03
CA LEU A 157 -13.70 8.06 4.62
C LEU A 157 -13.02 6.84 4.01
N SER A 158 -12.06 6.24 4.72
CA SER A 158 -11.38 5.03 4.24
C SER A 158 -12.37 3.91 3.92
N LYS A 159 -13.36 3.70 4.79
CA LYS A 159 -14.40 2.69 4.57
C LYS A 159 -15.31 3.05 3.39
N PHE A 160 -15.83 4.27 3.36
CA PHE A 160 -16.72 4.72 2.31
C PHE A 160 -16.07 4.63 0.92
N VAL A 161 -14.87 5.21 0.78
CA VAL A 161 -14.16 5.24 -0.51
C VAL A 161 -13.75 3.83 -0.94
N SER A 162 -13.31 2.99 -0.01
CA SER A 162 -13.02 1.58 -0.27
C SER A 162 -14.26 0.83 -0.79
N SER A 163 -15.43 1.00 -0.12
CA SER A 163 -16.67 0.33 -0.49
C SER A 163 -17.14 0.73 -1.89
N ILE A 164 -17.27 2.03 -2.18
CA ILE A 164 -17.73 2.48 -3.52
C ILE A 164 -16.77 2.05 -4.63
N TRP A 165 -15.45 2.02 -4.34
CA TRP A 165 -14.47 1.55 -5.31
C TRP A 165 -14.54 0.03 -5.51
N GLN A 166 -14.83 -0.77 -4.45
CA GLN A 166 -15.02 -2.22 -4.56
C GLN A 166 -16.24 -2.59 -5.41
N VAL A 167 -17.32 -1.83 -5.30
CA VAL A 167 -18.49 -2.01 -6.18
C VAL A 167 -18.05 -1.96 -7.64
N HIS A 168 -17.06 -1.13 -7.96
CA HIS A 168 -16.44 -1.01 -9.29
C HIS A 168 -17.49 -0.89 -10.39
N PRO A 169 -18.35 0.16 -10.30
CA PRO A 169 -19.60 0.20 -11.06
C PRO A 169 -19.41 0.34 -12.58
N PHE A 170 -18.26 0.83 -13.03
CA PHE A 170 -17.99 1.03 -14.45
C PHE A 170 -17.03 -0.05 -14.99
N ILE A 171 -17.02 -0.22 -16.31
CA ILE A 171 -16.10 -1.14 -16.99
C ILE A 171 -14.65 -0.68 -16.85
N GLU A 172 -14.42 0.63 -17.02
CA GLU A 172 -13.11 1.28 -16.91
C GLU A 172 -13.25 2.60 -16.14
N GLY A 173 -12.12 3.20 -15.74
CA GLY A 173 -12.08 4.55 -15.15
C GLY A 173 -12.54 4.67 -13.70
N ASN A 174 -12.81 3.57 -12.99
CA ASN A 174 -13.36 3.62 -11.63
C ASN A 174 -12.44 4.38 -10.65
N THR A 175 -11.13 4.18 -10.70
CA THR A 175 -10.19 4.86 -9.79
C THR A 175 -10.18 6.38 -10.02
N ARG A 176 -10.12 6.81 -11.27
CA ARG A 176 -10.14 8.24 -11.64
C ARG A 176 -11.45 8.89 -11.25
N THR A 177 -12.58 8.25 -11.56
CA THR A 177 -13.92 8.72 -11.17
C THR A 177 -14.05 8.84 -9.64
N THR A 178 -13.61 7.83 -8.90
CA THR A 178 -13.65 7.83 -7.44
C THR A 178 -12.77 8.94 -6.85
N ALA A 179 -11.56 9.16 -7.39
CA ALA A 179 -10.67 10.22 -6.92
C ALA A 179 -11.28 11.62 -7.12
N ILE A 180 -11.84 11.90 -8.30
CA ILE A 180 -12.50 13.19 -8.57
C ILE A 180 -13.73 13.38 -7.70
N PHE A 181 -14.58 12.36 -7.57
CA PHE A 181 -15.73 12.39 -6.67
C PHE A 181 -15.31 12.70 -5.24
N LEU A 182 -14.29 12.00 -4.73
CA LEU A 182 -13.74 12.20 -3.40
C LEU A 182 -13.25 13.63 -3.15
N ILE A 183 -12.41 14.17 -4.06
CA ILE A 183 -11.87 15.53 -3.94
C ILE A 183 -13.03 16.55 -3.85
N LYS A 184 -14.00 16.43 -4.74
CA LYS A 184 -15.17 17.34 -4.75
C LYS A 184 -16.05 17.16 -3.52
N TYR A 185 -16.28 15.93 -3.08
CA TYR A 185 -17.03 15.62 -1.88
C TYR A 185 -16.41 16.25 -0.62
N LEU A 186 -15.11 16.07 -0.43
CA LEU A 186 -14.42 16.62 0.74
C LEU A 186 -14.47 18.14 0.76
N LYS A 187 -14.22 18.79 -0.38
CA LYS A 187 -14.33 20.24 -0.52
C LYS A 187 -15.74 20.74 -0.21
N SER A 188 -16.77 20.08 -0.74
CA SER A 188 -18.18 20.47 -0.50
C SER A 188 -18.60 20.27 0.97
N SER A 189 -18.01 19.28 1.65
CA SER A 189 -18.25 19.00 3.08
C SER A 189 -17.49 19.96 4.01
N GLY A 190 -16.71 20.90 3.46
CA GLY A 190 -15.89 21.85 4.21
C GLY A 190 -14.68 21.18 4.91
N VAL A 191 -14.24 20.04 4.40
CA VAL A 191 -12.99 19.40 4.83
C VAL A 191 -11.85 20.01 4.02
N GLU A 192 -10.91 20.62 4.72
CA GLU A 192 -9.68 21.12 4.10
C GLU A 192 -8.79 19.95 3.68
N ILE A 193 -8.32 19.97 2.45
CA ILE A 193 -7.45 18.93 1.88
C ILE A 193 -6.31 19.52 1.08
N ASN A 194 -5.18 18.83 1.07
CA ASN A 194 -4.10 19.10 0.14
C ASN A 194 -4.20 18.14 -1.08
N GLU A 195 -4.92 18.55 -2.10
CA GLU A 195 -5.12 17.75 -3.32
C GLU A 195 -3.82 17.45 -4.08
N ASN A 196 -2.74 18.25 -3.86
CA ASN A 196 -1.44 18.02 -4.48
C ASN A 196 -0.82 16.68 -4.07
N ILE A 197 -1.28 16.08 -2.98
CA ILE A 197 -0.86 14.73 -2.56
C ILE A 197 -1.10 13.70 -3.69
N PHE A 198 -2.11 13.89 -4.53
CA PHE A 198 -2.34 13.01 -5.69
C PHE A 198 -1.25 13.10 -6.76
N ILE A 199 -0.47 14.19 -6.83
CA ILE A 199 0.58 14.36 -7.85
C ILE A 199 1.60 13.22 -7.79
N GLU A 200 2.09 12.90 -6.60
CA GLU A 200 3.09 11.86 -6.40
C GLU A 200 2.49 10.53 -5.93
N ASN A 201 1.28 10.54 -5.39
CA ASN A 201 0.72 9.42 -4.66
C ASN A 201 -0.57 8.83 -5.27
N SER A 202 -0.91 9.14 -6.53
CA SER A 202 -2.09 8.56 -7.19
C SER A 202 -2.01 7.02 -7.32
N GLN A 203 -0.83 6.48 -7.63
CA GLN A 203 -0.62 5.02 -7.66
C GLN A 203 -0.70 4.41 -6.26
N TYR A 204 -0.19 5.11 -5.25
CA TYR A 204 -0.35 4.71 -3.85
C TYR A 204 -1.84 4.62 -3.47
N PHE A 205 -2.62 5.64 -3.79
CA PHE A 205 -4.06 5.66 -3.56
C PHE A 205 -4.76 4.45 -4.22
N ARG A 206 -4.46 4.17 -5.50
CA ARG A 206 -4.99 2.98 -6.18
C ARG A 206 -4.63 1.68 -5.45
N ASN A 207 -3.36 1.50 -5.12
CA ASN A 207 -2.90 0.30 -4.44
C ASN A 207 -3.53 0.16 -3.04
N ALA A 208 -3.73 1.27 -2.32
CA ALA A 208 -4.43 1.29 -1.04
C ALA A 208 -5.89 0.83 -1.16
N LEU A 209 -6.58 1.23 -2.23
CA LEU A 209 -7.93 0.75 -2.56
C LEU A 209 -7.94 -0.77 -2.84
N VAL A 210 -6.95 -1.26 -3.58
CA VAL A 210 -6.79 -2.71 -3.82
C VAL A 210 -6.60 -3.46 -2.51
N LEU A 211 -5.63 -3.04 -1.69
CA LEU A 211 -5.30 -3.72 -0.43
C LEU A 211 -6.42 -3.67 0.61
N SER A 212 -7.22 -2.58 0.64
CA SER A 212 -8.38 -2.48 1.51
C SER A 212 -9.54 -3.42 1.13
N ASN A 213 -9.50 -4.00 -0.08
CA ASN A 213 -10.52 -4.88 -0.61
C ASN A 213 -10.02 -6.29 -0.95
N TYR A 214 -8.73 -6.57 -0.70
CA TYR A 214 -8.17 -7.89 -0.93
C TYR A 214 -8.26 -8.76 0.32
N SER A 215 -8.75 -9.99 0.15
CA SER A 215 -8.69 -11.04 1.16
C SER A 215 -8.42 -12.38 0.51
N ASP A 216 -7.67 -13.22 1.21
CA ASP A 216 -7.35 -14.58 0.79
C ASP A 216 -7.43 -15.49 2.01
N ARG A 217 -8.42 -16.39 2.03
CA ARG A 217 -8.67 -17.26 3.19
C ARG A 217 -7.60 -18.34 3.34
N GLU A 218 -7.07 -18.83 2.25
CA GLU A 218 -6.03 -19.88 2.26
C GLU A 218 -4.74 -19.33 2.84
N LEU A 219 -4.39 -18.11 2.44
CA LEU A 219 -3.22 -17.40 2.93
C LEU A 219 -3.47 -16.63 4.22
N LYS A 220 -4.68 -16.68 4.80
CA LYS A 220 -5.09 -15.91 5.99
C LYS A 220 -4.86 -14.40 5.85
N ILE A 221 -5.01 -13.88 4.65
CA ILE A 221 -4.92 -12.45 4.36
C ILE A 221 -6.31 -11.82 4.51
N SER A 222 -6.39 -10.72 5.23
CA SER A 222 -7.61 -9.92 5.39
C SER A 222 -7.43 -8.53 4.77
N ASN A 223 -8.56 -7.86 4.53
CA ASN A 223 -8.61 -6.47 4.07
C ASN A 223 -7.71 -5.55 4.91
N ASP A 224 -6.85 -4.77 4.27
CA ASP A 224 -5.91 -3.89 4.95
C ASP A 224 -6.19 -2.41 4.67
N TYR A 225 -6.86 -1.76 5.60
CA TYR A 225 -7.20 -0.33 5.52
C TYR A 225 -6.08 0.62 5.93
N ARG A 226 -4.97 0.13 6.48
CA ARG A 226 -3.88 0.97 7.01
C ARG A 226 -3.32 1.93 5.96
N PHE A 227 -3.22 1.48 4.73
CA PHE A 227 -2.69 2.28 3.62
C PHE A 227 -3.66 3.40 3.21
N LEU A 228 -4.97 3.15 3.21
CA LEU A 228 -5.95 4.21 3.00
C LEU A 228 -5.96 5.20 4.17
N VAL A 229 -5.86 4.71 5.40
CA VAL A 229 -5.75 5.56 6.59
C VAL A 229 -4.50 6.45 6.47
N SER A 230 -3.33 5.89 6.14
CA SER A 230 -2.09 6.65 5.93
C SER A 230 -2.23 7.69 4.82
N PHE A 231 -2.86 7.33 3.69
CA PHE A 231 -3.13 8.27 2.60
C PHE A 231 -4.04 9.42 3.03
N PHE A 232 -5.14 9.12 3.73
CA PHE A 232 -6.07 10.15 4.20
C PHE A 232 -5.49 11.01 5.33
N THR A 233 -4.63 10.46 6.18
CA THR A 233 -3.87 11.26 7.16
C THR A 233 -3.05 12.31 6.43
N LYS A 234 -2.29 11.89 5.42
CA LYS A 234 -1.49 12.80 4.61
C LYS A 234 -2.34 13.82 3.84
N LEU A 235 -3.48 13.42 3.33
CA LEU A 235 -4.38 14.29 2.55
C LEU A 235 -5.08 15.37 3.38
N ILE A 236 -5.43 15.07 4.66
CA ILE A 236 -6.37 15.86 5.45
C ILE A 236 -5.73 16.48 6.70
N VAL A 237 -4.74 15.82 7.32
CA VAL A 237 -4.26 16.17 8.67
C VAL A 237 -2.81 16.60 8.68
N ASP A 238 -1.93 15.79 8.14
CA ASP A 238 -0.48 16.00 8.14
C ASP A 238 0.08 15.80 6.74
N TYR A 239 0.29 16.89 6.03
CA TYR A 239 0.75 16.87 4.65
C TYR A 239 2.19 16.36 4.48
N ASP A 240 2.97 16.36 5.55
CA ASP A 240 4.35 15.86 5.59
C ASP A 240 4.45 14.42 6.05
N GLU A 241 3.32 13.80 6.47
CA GLU A 241 3.26 12.39 6.88
C GLU A 241 3.91 11.48 5.83
N LYS A 242 4.77 10.58 6.28
CA LYS A 242 5.36 9.56 5.42
C LYS A 242 4.35 8.44 5.21
N LEU A 243 4.04 8.19 3.95
CA LEU A 243 3.16 7.07 3.60
C LEU A 243 3.79 5.73 4.00
N LEU A 244 2.97 4.82 4.50
CA LEU A 244 3.39 3.46 4.83
C LEU A 244 3.92 2.76 3.56
N LEU A 245 5.04 2.06 3.69
CA LEU A 245 5.58 1.28 2.59
C LEU A 245 4.61 0.13 2.22
N MET A 246 4.25 0.06 0.95
CA MET A 246 3.37 -0.98 0.44
C MET A 246 4.17 -2.15 -0.12
N GLU A 247 3.75 -3.34 0.26
CA GLU A 247 4.24 -4.59 -0.30
C GLU A 247 3.06 -5.50 -0.66
N SER A 248 3.32 -6.55 -1.43
CA SER A 248 2.29 -7.53 -1.70
C SER A 248 1.82 -8.18 -0.38
N PRO A 249 0.52 -8.46 -0.23
CA PRO A 249 0.00 -9.07 1.01
C PRO A 249 0.65 -10.40 1.37
N GLU A 250 1.09 -11.18 0.38
CA GLU A 250 1.78 -12.46 0.60
C GLU A 250 3.16 -12.26 1.24
N VAL A 251 3.92 -11.24 0.79
CA VAL A 251 5.22 -10.90 1.39
C VAL A 251 5.02 -10.39 2.81
N ASN A 252 4.04 -9.52 3.01
CA ASN A 252 3.72 -8.96 4.32
C ASN A 252 3.31 -10.05 5.33
N GLN A 253 2.52 -11.04 4.88
CA GLN A 253 2.12 -12.15 5.72
C GLN A 253 3.29 -13.08 6.08
N LYS A 254 4.14 -13.42 5.11
CA LYS A 254 5.35 -14.20 5.40
C LYS A 254 6.22 -13.49 6.43
N ARG A 255 6.37 -12.17 6.33
CA ARG A 255 7.10 -11.36 7.30
C ARG A 255 6.47 -11.41 8.69
N MET A 256 5.14 -11.22 8.79
CA MET A 256 4.45 -11.32 10.08
C MET A 256 4.61 -12.71 10.71
N TYR A 257 4.50 -13.77 9.92
CA TYR A 257 4.72 -15.14 10.40
C TYR A 257 6.14 -15.33 10.95
N ILE A 258 7.15 -14.83 10.23
CA ILE A 258 8.55 -14.90 10.67
C ILE A 258 8.76 -14.05 11.94
N CYS A 259 8.17 -12.86 12.03
CA CYS A 259 8.24 -12.02 13.23
C CYS A 259 7.60 -12.71 14.44
N ASP A 260 6.42 -13.30 14.28
CA ASP A 260 5.74 -14.05 15.35
C ASP A 260 6.55 -15.28 15.77
N TYR A 261 7.19 -15.95 14.81
CA TYR A 261 8.10 -17.06 15.08
C TYR A 261 9.30 -16.60 15.90
N PHE A 262 10.01 -15.56 15.48
CA PHE A 262 11.14 -15.02 16.23
C PHE A 262 10.76 -14.56 17.63
N TYR A 263 9.59 -13.90 17.77
CA TYR A 263 9.12 -13.46 19.07
C TYR A 263 8.89 -14.64 20.01
N ARG A 264 8.25 -15.72 19.54
CA ARG A 264 8.06 -16.95 20.33
C ARG A 264 9.39 -17.59 20.72
N VAL A 265 10.37 -17.63 19.80
CA VAL A 265 11.71 -18.15 20.07
C VAL A 265 12.40 -17.34 21.17
N ILE A 266 12.32 -16.00 21.10
CA ILE A 266 12.93 -15.11 22.08
C ILE A 266 12.28 -15.24 23.45
N ASP A 267 10.96 -15.30 23.51
CA ASP A 267 10.23 -15.52 24.77
C ASP A 267 10.63 -16.84 25.42
N LYS A 268 10.73 -17.91 24.65
CA LYS A 268 11.22 -19.22 25.10
C LYS A 268 12.67 -19.20 25.52
N MET A 269 13.54 -18.44 24.84
CA MET A 269 14.95 -18.24 25.26
C MET A 269 15.02 -17.51 26.59
N ALA A 270 14.19 -16.50 26.83
CA ALA A 270 14.13 -15.81 28.13
C ALA A 270 13.67 -16.75 29.24
N GLN A 271 12.71 -17.64 28.98
CA GLN A 271 12.28 -18.68 29.92
C GLN A 271 13.38 -19.71 30.15
N LEU A 272 14.10 -20.13 29.12
CA LEU A 272 15.28 -21.03 29.21
C LEU A 272 16.37 -20.44 30.10
N GLN A 273 16.62 -19.13 30.04
CA GLN A 273 17.62 -18.49 30.91
C GLN A 273 17.32 -18.64 32.40
N ILE A 274 16.04 -18.63 32.78
CA ILE A 274 15.62 -18.87 34.18
C ILE A 274 15.99 -20.29 34.62
N TYR A 275 15.96 -21.24 33.69
CA TYR A 275 16.25 -22.66 33.95
C TYR A 275 17.75 -23.01 33.90
N LEU A 276 18.50 -22.35 32.99
CA LEU A 276 19.92 -22.61 32.74
C LEU A 276 20.87 -21.92 33.73
N ASN A 277 20.38 -21.49 34.89
CA ASN A 277 21.21 -20.90 35.95
C ASN A 277 22.24 -21.88 36.58
N SER A 278 22.49 -23.02 35.93
CA SER A 278 23.55 -23.97 36.34
C SER A 278 24.64 -24.06 35.30
N ASP A 279 25.84 -23.89 35.72
CA ASP A 279 27.08 -23.60 34.98
C ASP A 279 27.60 -24.62 33.94
N LYS A 280 26.81 -25.56 33.43
CA LYS A 280 27.34 -26.65 32.58
C LYS A 280 26.38 -27.22 31.51
N VAL A 281 25.53 -26.46 30.88
CA VAL A 281 24.62 -27.02 29.89
C VAL A 281 25.11 -26.75 28.48
N ASN A 282 25.56 -27.80 27.79
CA ASN A 282 25.81 -27.79 26.36
C ASN A 282 24.49 -28.05 25.62
N ILE A 283 24.03 -27.12 24.79
CA ILE A 283 22.75 -27.19 24.06
C ILE A 283 22.63 -28.48 23.23
N SER A 284 23.75 -28.94 22.64
CA SER A 284 23.77 -30.17 21.85
C SER A 284 23.60 -31.46 22.68
N SER A 285 23.88 -31.42 23.98
CA SER A 285 23.78 -32.58 24.88
C SER A 285 22.46 -32.64 25.68
N ASN A 286 21.63 -31.62 25.61
CA ASN A 286 20.37 -31.52 26.37
C ASN A 286 19.14 -31.33 25.46
N ARG A 287 19.13 -32.03 24.33
CA ARG A 287 18.03 -31.98 23.38
C ARG A 287 16.66 -32.27 24.01
N GLU A 288 16.56 -33.32 24.83
CA GLU A 288 15.31 -33.71 25.50
C GLU A 288 14.75 -32.61 26.42
N MET A 289 15.63 -31.88 27.10
CA MET A 289 15.19 -30.76 27.93
C MET A 289 14.74 -29.57 27.11
N LEU A 290 15.37 -29.30 25.97
CA LEU A 290 14.99 -28.26 25.04
C LEU A 290 13.65 -28.62 24.36
N GLU A 291 13.45 -29.89 24.02
CA GLU A 291 12.17 -30.37 23.43
C GLU A 291 10.98 -30.22 24.36
N GLN A 292 11.17 -30.27 25.69
CA GLN A 292 10.11 -30.00 26.67
C GLN A 292 9.68 -28.52 26.71
N PHE A 293 10.59 -27.61 26.40
CA PHE A 293 10.36 -26.17 26.42
C PHE A 293 9.93 -25.59 25.07
N ILE A 294 10.45 -26.15 24.00
CA ILE A 294 10.25 -25.72 22.61
C ILE A 294 9.70 -26.96 21.93
N GLY A 295 8.53 -26.96 21.36
CA GLY A 295 8.01 -28.13 20.64
C GLY A 295 9.04 -28.71 19.63
N ILE A 296 8.96 -29.99 19.31
CA ILE A 296 9.94 -30.72 18.48
C ILE A 296 10.16 -30.03 17.13
N GLU A 297 9.12 -29.53 16.50
CA GLU A 297 9.21 -28.82 15.21
C GLU A 297 9.93 -27.46 15.33
N GLU A 298 9.77 -26.77 16.47
CA GLU A 298 10.40 -25.47 16.73
C GLU A 298 11.87 -25.63 17.18
N LEU A 299 12.28 -26.81 17.68
CA LEU A 299 13.62 -27.04 18.16
C LEU A 299 14.67 -27.07 17.06
N ASP A 300 14.39 -27.70 15.94
CA ASP A 300 15.32 -27.77 14.80
C ASP A 300 15.52 -26.38 14.20
N ASP A 301 14.47 -25.57 14.13
CA ASP A 301 14.54 -24.18 13.71
C ASP A 301 15.29 -23.29 14.72
N PHE A 302 15.08 -23.53 16.01
CA PHE A 302 15.81 -22.87 17.09
C PHE A 302 17.31 -23.21 17.08
N VAL A 303 17.66 -24.48 16.90
CA VAL A 303 19.07 -24.93 16.77
C VAL A 303 19.70 -24.35 15.51
N ALA A 304 18.94 -24.29 14.40
CA ALA A 304 19.40 -23.67 13.15
C ALA A 304 19.62 -22.16 13.33
N LEU A 305 18.72 -21.48 14.05
CA LEU A 305 18.86 -20.06 14.40
C LEU A 305 20.10 -19.81 15.23
N LEU A 306 20.30 -20.58 16.31
CA LEU A 306 21.48 -20.46 17.15
C LEU A 306 22.76 -20.75 16.38
N GLY A 307 22.78 -21.76 15.52
CA GLY A 307 23.90 -22.06 14.62
C GLY A 307 24.16 -20.92 13.62
N GLY A 308 23.13 -20.33 13.08
CA GLY A 308 23.21 -19.15 12.18
C GLY A 308 23.76 -17.91 12.90
N LEU A 309 23.46 -17.76 14.19
CA LEU A 309 23.99 -16.71 15.04
C LEU A 309 25.40 -17.01 15.55
N ASN A 310 25.91 -18.20 15.33
CA ASN A 310 27.16 -18.65 15.90
C ASN A 310 27.16 -18.57 17.44
N LEU A 311 26.06 -18.93 18.08
CA LEU A 311 25.87 -18.96 19.55
C LEU A 311 25.74 -20.40 20.09
N PRO A 312 26.68 -21.30 19.81
CA PRO A 312 26.56 -22.71 20.22
C PRO A 312 26.83 -22.93 21.71
N ARG A 313 27.39 -21.93 22.39
CA ARG A 313 27.79 -22.06 23.81
C ARG A 313 26.79 -21.29 24.69
N TYR A 314 26.62 -21.79 25.91
CA TYR A 314 25.76 -21.14 26.91
C TYR A 314 26.10 -19.67 27.15
N GLU A 315 27.41 -19.35 27.25
CA GLU A 315 27.87 -17.97 27.45
C GLU A 315 27.42 -17.03 26.30
N ASP A 316 27.46 -17.53 25.07
CA ASP A 316 27.02 -16.75 23.90
C ASP A 316 25.51 -16.46 23.97
N ILE A 317 24.69 -17.43 24.44
CA ILE A 317 23.26 -17.25 24.66
C ILE A 317 23.00 -16.26 25.78
N LYS A 318 23.77 -16.34 26.87
CA LYS A 318 23.64 -15.44 28.02
C LYS A 318 23.96 -14.00 27.64
N LEU A 319 25.03 -13.77 26.87
CA LEU A 319 25.40 -12.48 26.32
C LEU A 319 24.32 -11.95 25.40
N PHE A 320 23.78 -12.79 24.55
CA PHE A 320 22.70 -12.45 23.64
C PHE A 320 21.42 -12.00 24.37
N VAL A 321 20.97 -12.76 25.39
CA VAL A 321 19.80 -12.38 26.20
C VAL A 321 20.08 -11.10 27.00
N ARG A 322 21.31 -10.87 27.43
CA ARG A 322 21.72 -9.65 28.11
C ARG A 322 21.67 -8.44 27.15
N ALA A 323 22.18 -8.57 25.94
CA ALA A 323 22.12 -7.53 24.91
C ALA A 323 20.66 -7.14 24.58
N ILE A 324 19.73 -8.11 24.54
CA ILE A 324 18.31 -7.86 24.39
C ILE A 324 17.78 -6.97 25.54
N LYS A 325 18.12 -7.31 26.78
CA LYS A 325 17.66 -6.57 27.97
C LYS A 325 18.24 -5.16 28.05
N GLU A 326 19.45 -4.96 27.56
CA GLU A 326 20.19 -3.69 27.65
C GLU A 326 20.03 -2.78 26.43
N ASN A 327 19.13 -3.14 25.51
CA ASN A 327 18.76 -2.29 24.35
C ASN A 327 19.87 -2.02 23.32
N HIS A 328 20.82 -2.96 23.12
CA HIS A 328 21.75 -2.89 22.00
C HIS A 328 21.03 -3.18 20.67
N ARG A 329 20.49 -2.14 20.06
CA ARG A 329 19.57 -2.26 18.90
C ARG A 329 20.08 -1.49 17.71
N VAL A 330 19.91 -2.08 16.54
CA VAL A 330 20.02 -1.39 15.26
C VAL A 330 18.67 -1.42 14.59
N MET A 331 18.08 -0.26 14.41
CA MET A 331 16.83 -0.12 13.67
C MET A 331 17.11 -0.29 12.18
N LEU A 332 16.45 -1.25 11.57
CA LEU A 332 16.44 -1.47 10.13
C LEU A 332 15.10 -1.03 9.56
N LYS A 333 15.12 -0.43 8.38
CA LYS A 333 13.90 -0.12 7.65
C LYS A 333 13.19 -1.43 7.27
N GLN A 334 11.90 -1.35 7.05
CA GLN A 334 11.05 -2.52 6.82
C GLN A 334 11.49 -3.36 5.60
N ASP A 335 11.93 -2.72 4.52
CA ASP A 335 12.49 -3.35 3.33
C ASP A 335 13.87 -3.99 3.57
N GLU A 336 14.71 -3.34 4.37
CA GLU A 336 16.02 -3.88 4.79
C GLU A 336 15.84 -5.14 5.63
N CYS A 337 14.88 -5.13 6.56
CA CYS A 337 14.57 -6.28 7.41
C CYS A 337 14.16 -7.52 6.62
N ALA A 338 13.30 -7.36 5.60
CA ALA A 338 12.87 -8.48 4.76
C ALA A 338 14.06 -9.14 4.05
N LYS A 339 14.91 -8.34 3.44
CA LYS A 339 16.09 -8.81 2.71
C LYS A 339 17.09 -9.51 3.64
N VAL A 340 17.33 -8.94 4.82
CA VAL A 340 18.25 -9.55 5.81
C VAL A 340 17.68 -10.86 6.34
N MET A 341 16.36 -10.94 6.55
CA MET A 341 15.71 -12.18 6.99
C MET A 341 15.79 -13.28 5.93
N GLU A 342 15.56 -12.96 4.67
CA GLU A 342 15.77 -13.90 3.55
C GLU A 342 17.23 -14.38 3.50
N LEU A 343 18.18 -13.47 3.68
CA LEU A 343 19.61 -13.81 3.75
C LEU A 343 19.95 -14.73 4.93
N MET A 344 19.36 -14.49 6.10
CA MET A 344 19.57 -15.35 7.27
C MET A 344 18.99 -16.75 7.07
N ILE A 345 17.83 -16.85 6.44
CA ILE A 345 17.19 -18.15 6.14
C ILE A 345 18.00 -18.95 5.10
N HIS A 346 18.54 -18.28 4.07
CA HIS A 346 19.26 -18.95 2.98
C HIS A 346 20.77 -19.13 3.24
N ASN A 347 21.39 -18.23 4.01
CA ASN A 347 22.84 -18.20 4.24
C ASN A 347 23.20 -18.28 5.73
N LYS A 348 22.88 -19.36 6.37
CA LYS A 348 23.00 -19.65 7.83
C LYS A 348 24.26 -19.21 8.59
N SER A 349 25.27 -18.62 7.96
CA SER A 349 26.60 -18.56 8.60
C SER A 349 27.26 -17.20 8.77
N ARG A 350 26.69 -16.09 8.31
CA ARG A 350 27.48 -14.83 8.22
C ARG A 350 26.95 -13.63 9.00
N ILE A 351 25.69 -13.62 9.44
CA ILE A 351 25.11 -12.49 10.16
C ILE A 351 24.89 -12.91 11.61
N LYS A 352 25.58 -12.22 12.51
CA LYS A 352 25.46 -12.46 13.96
C LYS A 352 24.52 -11.42 14.57
N GLY A 353 23.25 -11.79 14.74
CA GLY A 353 22.23 -10.93 15.34
C GLY A 353 20.86 -11.60 15.30
N VAL A 354 19.88 -11.06 15.98
CA VAL A 354 18.49 -11.53 15.95
C VAL A 354 17.55 -10.36 15.72
N PHE A 355 16.52 -10.61 14.93
CA PHE A 355 15.49 -9.65 14.64
C PHE A 355 14.39 -9.70 15.68
N PHE A 356 14.00 -8.53 16.17
CA PHE A 356 12.86 -8.35 17.04
C PHE A 356 11.79 -7.57 16.32
N PRO A 357 10.56 -8.09 16.29
CA PRO A 357 9.44 -7.29 15.78
C PRO A 357 9.11 -6.19 16.77
N ASN A 358 9.16 -4.95 16.32
CA ASN A 358 8.59 -3.85 17.06
C ASN A 358 7.09 -3.75 16.72
N TYR A 359 6.23 -4.17 17.65
CA TYR A 359 4.79 -4.18 17.44
C TYR A 359 4.15 -2.78 17.37
N VAL A 360 4.83 -1.76 17.88
CA VAL A 360 4.34 -0.38 17.84
C VAL A 360 4.66 0.27 16.50
N THR A 361 5.93 0.23 16.09
CA THR A 361 6.40 0.81 14.83
C THR A 361 6.21 -0.14 13.63
N ARG A 362 6.01 -1.45 13.90
CA ARG A 362 5.99 -2.55 12.92
C ARG A 362 7.30 -2.71 12.14
N GLU A 363 8.36 -2.19 12.70
CA GLU A 363 9.73 -2.40 12.21
C GLU A 363 10.35 -3.62 12.88
N LEU A 364 11.36 -4.17 12.25
CA LEU A 364 12.20 -5.20 12.85
C LEU A 364 13.46 -4.56 13.40
N GLU A 365 13.78 -4.89 14.62
CA GLU A 365 15.02 -4.48 15.25
C GLU A 365 16.04 -5.61 15.15
N LEU A 366 17.24 -5.30 14.70
CA LEU A 366 18.36 -6.22 14.75
C LEU A 366 19.14 -5.99 16.04
N VAL A 367 19.24 -7.03 16.86
CA VAL A 367 19.91 -6.96 18.16
C VAL A 367 21.20 -7.77 18.11
N PHE A 368 22.29 -7.17 18.57
CA PHE A 368 23.59 -7.80 18.65
C PHE A 368 23.99 -8.06 20.12
N PRO A 369 24.72 -9.14 20.42
CA PRO A 369 25.36 -9.32 21.74
C PRO A 369 26.32 -8.17 22.04
N GLU A 370 26.44 -7.82 23.34
CA GLU A 370 27.29 -6.72 23.83
C GLU A 370 28.74 -6.75 23.34
N ASP A 371 29.31 -7.96 23.28
CA ASP A 371 30.72 -8.18 22.87
C ASP A 371 30.94 -8.02 21.36
N TYR A 372 29.85 -7.79 20.59
CA TYR A 372 29.97 -7.52 19.19
C TYR A 372 30.29 -6.05 18.97
N LYS A 373 31.50 -5.76 18.49
CA LYS A 373 31.81 -4.44 17.95
C LYS A 373 30.92 -4.21 16.74
N LEU A 374 29.97 -3.26 16.90
CA LEU A 374 29.02 -2.87 15.87
C LEU A 374 29.72 -2.18 14.68
N ASP A 375 30.92 -1.61 14.92
CA ASP A 375 31.70 -0.91 13.91
C ASP A 375 31.98 -1.78 12.69
N GLY A 376 31.46 -1.41 11.55
CA GLY A 376 31.61 -2.10 10.27
C GLY A 376 30.60 -3.23 9.99
N LYS A 377 29.80 -3.70 10.96
CA LYS A 377 28.83 -4.80 10.74
C LYS A 377 27.50 -4.29 10.19
N VAL A 378 27.07 -3.11 10.60
CA VAL A 378 25.91 -2.44 10.00
C VAL A 378 26.16 -2.17 8.53
N ASP A 379 27.36 -1.74 8.17
CA ASP A 379 27.77 -1.53 6.78
C ASP A 379 27.87 -2.85 6.01
N LEU A 380 28.30 -3.93 6.66
CA LEU A 380 28.30 -5.26 6.07
C LEU A 380 26.87 -5.74 5.76
N ILE A 381 25.93 -5.54 6.69
CA ILE A 381 24.52 -5.89 6.51
C ILE A 381 23.93 -5.05 5.37
N ARG A 382 24.17 -3.73 5.34
CA ARG A 382 23.73 -2.86 4.24
C ARG A 382 24.30 -3.27 2.90
N LYS A 383 25.60 -3.57 2.82
CA LYS A 383 26.24 -4.09 1.61
C LYS A 383 25.67 -5.44 1.18
N LEU A 384 25.31 -6.33 2.10
CA LEU A 384 24.66 -7.59 1.79
C LEU A 384 23.25 -7.36 1.20
N ILE A 385 22.51 -6.37 1.71
CA ILE A 385 21.20 -5.96 1.18
C ILE A 385 21.34 -5.43 -0.26
N GLU A 386 22.39 -4.67 -0.56
CA GLU A 386 22.69 -4.16 -1.91
C GLU A 386 23.06 -5.26 -2.90
N TYR A 387 23.67 -6.37 -2.44
CA TYR A 387 24.13 -7.48 -3.27
C TYR A 387 23.01 -8.43 -3.74
N PHE A 388 21.82 -8.33 -3.15
CA PHE A 388 20.65 -9.13 -3.53
C PHE A 388 19.54 -8.19 -4.05
N PRO A 389 19.60 -7.82 -5.35
CA PRO A 389 18.50 -7.05 -5.93
C PRO A 389 17.21 -7.87 -5.89
N SER A 390 16.13 -7.19 -5.54
CA SER A 390 14.75 -7.69 -5.44
C SER A 390 14.25 -8.34 -6.72
#